data_dfd37d2dd8800efdf00b129b67f2d51d
#
_entry.id   dfd37d2dd8800efdf00b129b67f2d51d
#
_cell.length_a   1.000
_cell.length_b   1.000
_cell.length_c   1.000
_cell.angle_alpha   90.00
_cell.angle_beta   90.00
_cell.angle_gamma   90.00
#
_symmetry.space_group_name_H-M   'P 1'
#
loop_
_entity.id
_entity.type
_entity.pdbx_description
1 polymer ?
#
loop_
_entity_poly.entity_id
_entity_poly.type
_entity_poly.pdbx_seq_one_letter_code
_entity_poly.pdbx_strand_id
1 'polypeptide(L)'
;MLHLSVASSYLYPTRSNSFCVIVPSLLDDIRLVPGAAALPQDEDLDATQLFDLGLMRPRVLSIEGRDQASKRWYASDRGPTTPLAEQAPKPCNSCGFFVPLAGSLRSSFGVCANAIAPDDARVVSVDHGCGAHSEATLA
;
A
#
# COMPACT_ATOMS: atom_id res chain seq x y z
N MET A 1 41.01 5.47 7.29
CA MET A 1 39.80 6.09 6.69
C MET A 1 38.59 5.50 7.36
N LEU A 2 38.02 6.23 8.29
CA LEU A 2 36.80 5.82 8.98
C LEU A 2 35.59 6.18 8.10
N HIS A 3 34.96 5.17 7.49
CA HIS A 3 33.65 5.34 6.88
C HIS A 3 32.64 5.53 8.01
N LEU A 4 32.24 6.77 8.24
CA LEU A 4 31.04 7.08 9.02
C LEU A 4 29.83 6.63 8.20
N SER A 5 29.31 5.44 8.52
CA SER A 5 28.00 5.00 8.08
C SER A 5 26.97 5.89 8.78
N VAL A 6 26.43 6.84 8.05
CA VAL A 6 25.30 7.63 8.54
C VAL A 6 24.09 6.68 8.59
N ALA A 7 23.77 6.20 9.77
CA ALA A 7 22.53 5.47 10.00
C ALA A 7 21.38 6.45 9.72
N SER A 8 20.70 6.27 8.58
CA SER A 8 19.51 7.03 8.25
C SER A 8 18.37 6.55 9.16
N SER A 9 18.09 7.32 10.17
CA SER A 9 16.97 7.06 11.08
C SER A 9 15.70 7.58 10.42
N TYR A 10 14.79 6.70 10.06
CA TYR A 10 13.45 7.08 9.61
C TYR A 10 12.52 7.24 10.80
N LEU A 11 11.91 8.42 10.91
CA LEU A 11 10.91 8.71 11.92
C LEU A 11 9.52 8.41 11.37
N TYR A 12 8.81 7.46 11.98
CA TYR A 12 7.41 7.18 11.64
C TYR A 12 6.49 7.70 12.74
N PRO A 13 5.54 8.57 12.41
CA PRO A 13 4.53 8.97 13.37
C PRO A 13 3.59 7.79 13.65
N THR A 14 3.49 7.39 14.90
CA THR A 14 2.47 6.43 15.32
C THR A 14 1.17 7.15 15.66
N ARG A 15 0.05 6.56 15.28
CA ARG A 15 -1.30 7.16 15.33
C ARG A 15 -1.84 7.48 16.73
N SER A 16 -1.19 7.07 17.79
CA SER A 16 -1.66 7.28 19.14
C SER A 16 -0.54 7.80 20.02
N ASN A 17 -0.46 9.08 20.19
CA ASN A 17 0.58 9.81 20.91
C ASN A 17 1.82 10.09 20.05
N SER A 18 2.17 11.34 19.98
CA SER A 18 3.28 12.01 19.32
C SER A 18 4.69 11.42 19.55
N PHE A 19 4.82 10.09 19.65
CA PHE A 19 6.11 9.43 19.78
C PHE A 19 6.59 8.96 18.41
N CYS A 20 7.72 9.51 17.98
CA CYS A 20 8.47 8.97 16.86
C CYS A 20 9.22 7.72 17.32
N VAL A 21 8.96 6.60 16.70
CA VAL A 21 9.77 5.39 16.90
C VAL A 21 11.01 5.50 16.02
N ILE A 22 12.18 5.53 16.62
CA ILE A 22 13.45 5.44 15.89
C ILE A 22 13.65 3.98 15.51
N VAL A 23 13.57 3.68 14.22
CA VAL A 23 13.84 2.34 13.70
C VAL A 23 15.33 2.22 13.42
N PRO A 24 16.04 1.23 13.97
CA PRO A 24 17.43 0.98 13.62
C PRO A 24 17.58 0.66 12.12
N SER A 25 18.81 0.64 11.62
CA SER A 25 19.12 0.41 10.21
C SER A 25 18.28 -0.72 9.59
N LEU A 26 17.65 -0.45 8.45
CA LEU A 26 16.87 -1.42 7.67
C LEU A 26 17.70 -2.10 6.56
N LEU A 27 19.03 -2.04 6.63
CA LEU A 27 19.92 -2.58 5.58
C LEU A 27 19.76 -4.09 5.38
N ASP A 28 19.49 -4.84 6.46
CA ASP A 28 19.31 -6.29 6.43
C ASP A 28 17.85 -6.71 6.50
N ASP A 29 16.94 -5.81 6.23
CA ASP A 29 15.51 -6.07 6.32
C ASP A 29 15.05 -6.94 5.15
N ILE A 30 14.51 -8.13 5.45
CA ILE A 30 14.02 -9.09 4.45
C ILE A 30 12.81 -8.57 3.66
N ARG A 31 12.13 -7.52 4.15
CA ARG A 31 11.01 -6.90 3.46
C ARG A 31 11.45 -6.03 2.29
N LEU A 32 12.75 -5.81 2.13
CA LEU A 32 13.33 -4.97 1.10
C LEU A 32 14.36 -5.73 0.27
N VAL A 33 14.44 -5.39 -1.01
CA VAL A 33 15.44 -5.87 -1.95
C VAL A 33 15.98 -4.69 -2.76
N PRO A 34 17.18 -4.81 -3.36
CA PRO A 34 17.69 -3.78 -4.26
C PRO A 34 16.72 -3.51 -5.42
N GLY A 35 16.52 -2.23 -5.75
CA GLY A 35 15.78 -1.83 -6.94
C GLY A 35 16.63 -1.96 -8.20
N ALA A 36 15.97 -2.04 -9.36
CA ALA A 36 16.65 -2.08 -10.65
C ALA A 36 17.30 -0.73 -10.99
N ALA A 37 18.56 -0.75 -11.42
CA ALA A 37 19.28 0.46 -11.85
C ALA A 37 18.92 0.88 -13.28
N ALA A 38 18.55 -0.07 -14.13
CA ALA A 38 18.14 0.15 -15.52
C ALA A 38 17.14 -0.91 -15.96
N LEU A 39 16.37 -0.60 -16.99
CA LEU A 39 15.47 -1.58 -17.61
C LEU A 39 16.30 -2.70 -18.25
N PRO A 40 15.93 -3.97 -18.03
CA PRO A 40 16.45 -5.07 -18.82
C PRO A 40 16.15 -4.83 -20.29
N GLN A 41 17.15 -4.91 -21.16
CA GLN A 41 17.01 -4.51 -22.57
C GLN A 41 16.24 -5.52 -23.45
N ASP A 42 16.02 -6.73 -22.95
CA ASP A 42 15.51 -7.85 -23.74
C ASP A 42 14.23 -8.49 -23.16
N GLU A 43 13.58 -7.85 -22.20
CA GLU A 43 12.37 -8.39 -21.56
C GLU A 43 11.16 -7.48 -21.80
N ASP A 44 10.10 -8.09 -22.32
CA ASP A 44 8.77 -7.45 -22.42
C ASP A 44 8.13 -7.40 -21.03
N LEU A 45 8.48 -6.37 -20.26
CA LEU A 45 7.93 -6.15 -18.93
C LEU A 45 6.67 -5.30 -19.00
N ASP A 46 5.61 -5.75 -18.36
CA ASP A 46 4.41 -4.94 -18.20
C ASP A 46 4.60 -3.83 -17.14
N ALA A 47 3.66 -2.89 -17.09
CA ALA A 47 3.73 -1.76 -16.18
C ALA A 47 3.76 -2.19 -14.69
N THR A 48 3.15 -3.32 -14.35
CA THR A 48 3.14 -3.88 -13.00
C THR A 48 4.54 -4.34 -12.59
N GLN A 49 5.18 -5.10 -13.47
CA GLN A 49 6.54 -5.58 -13.26
C GLN A 49 7.55 -4.43 -13.17
N LEU A 50 7.43 -3.44 -14.05
CA LEU A 50 8.28 -2.25 -14.01
C LEU A 50 8.16 -1.49 -12.70
N PHE A 51 6.95 -1.37 -12.17
CA PHE A 51 6.74 -0.71 -10.89
C PHE A 51 7.37 -1.50 -9.73
N ASP A 52 7.18 -2.81 -9.71
CA ASP A 52 7.71 -3.68 -8.65
C ASP A 52 9.23 -3.79 -8.69
N LEU A 53 9.85 -3.67 -9.85
CA LEU A 53 11.30 -3.56 -9.97
C LEU A 53 11.84 -2.26 -9.35
N GLY A 54 10.99 -1.25 -9.20
CA GLY A 54 11.33 0.02 -8.57
C GLY A 54 12.48 0.73 -9.26
N LEU A 55 12.37 0.87 -10.58
CA LEU A 55 13.38 1.50 -11.41
C LEU A 55 13.95 2.77 -10.75
N MET A 56 15.26 2.85 -10.62
CA MET A 56 16.03 3.96 -10.02
C MET A 56 15.83 4.16 -8.51
N ARG A 57 15.03 3.36 -7.84
CA ARG A 57 14.97 3.38 -6.37
C ARG A 57 16.05 2.45 -5.81
N PRO A 58 16.83 2.87 -4.80
CA PRO A 58 17.88 2.03 -4.22
C PRO A 58 17.36 0.69 -3.69
N ARG A 59 16.19 0.69 -3.09
CA ARG A 59 15.54 -0.50 -2.53
C ARG A 59 14.03 -0.43 -2.71
N VAL A 60 13.41 -1.59 -2.87
CA VAL A 60 11.97 -1.76 -3.04
C VAL A 60 11.47 -2.91 -2.17
N LEU A 61 10.17 -3.02 -2.00
CA LEU A 61 9.59 -4.15 -1.29
C LEU A 61 9.97 -5.48 -1.97
N SER A 62 10.43 -6.43 -1.16
CA SER A 62 10.56 -7.82 -1.58
C SER A 62 9.18 -8.47 -1.73
N ILE A 63 9.13 -9.67 -2.31
CA ILE A 63 7.91 -10.50 -2.32
C ILE A 63 7.42 -10.73 -0.89
N GLU A 64 8.33 -11.03 0.03
CA GLU A 64 8.03 -11.19 1.46
C GLU A 64 7.42 -9.91 2.06
N GLY A 65 8.02 -8.75 1.78
CA GLY A 65 7.51 -7.46 2.25
C GLY A 65 6.12 -7.13 1.73
N ARG A 66 5.85 -7.39 0.45
CA ARG A 66 4.53 -7.22 -0.15
C ARG A 66 3.48 -8.16 0.46
N ASP A 67 3.85 -9.42 0.66
CA ASP A 67 2.96 -10.42 1.25
C ASP A 67 2.58 -10.06 2.69
N GLN A 68 3.54 -9.68 3.49
CA GLN A 68 3.29 -9.23 4.87
C GLN A 68 2.41 -7.97 4.92
N ALA A 69 2.66 -7.00 4.04
CA ALA A 69 1.83 -5.80 3.96
C ALA A 69 0.40 -6.13 3.54
N SER A 70 0.23 -6.98 2.53
CA SER A 70 -1.09 -7.42 2.06
C SER A 70 -1.89 -8.09 3.16
N LYS A 71 -1.28 -8.99 3.91
CA LYS A 71 -1.94 -9.67 5.03
C LYS A 71 -2.39 -8.70 6.11
N ARG A 72 -1.54 -7.74 6.49
CA ARG A 72 -1.90 -6.72 7.49
C ARG A 72 -3.05 -5.84 7.02
N TRP A 73 -2.99 -5.36 5.79
CA TRP A 73 -4.00 -4.45 5.24
C TRP A 73 -5.34 -5.14 5.05
N TYR A 74 -5.30 -6.39 4.59
CA TYR A 74 -6.52 -7.18 4.39
C TYR A 74 -7.21 -7.53 5.71
N ALA A 75 -6.46 -7.75 6.78
CA ALA A 75 -6.96 -8.03 8.12
C ALA A 75 -7.30 -6.76 8.91
N SER A 76 -7.09 -5.57 8.34
CA SER A 76 -7.36 -4.28 9.00
C SER A 76 -8.85 -3.93 9.01
N ASP A 77 -9.17 -2.82 9.65
CA ASP A 77 -10.52 -2.24 9.64
C ASP A 77 -10.98 -1.73 8.25
N ARG A 78 -10.13 -1.87 7.22
CA ARG A 78 -10.41 -1.55 5.82
C ARG A 78 -10.32 -2.76 4.89
N GLY A 79 -10.40 -3.93 5.48
CA GLY A 79 -10.59 -5.19 4.77
C GLY A 79 -12.08 -5.52 4.57
N PRO A 80 -12.39 -6.72 4.04
CA PRO A 80 -13.75 -7.10 3.67
C PRO A 80 -14.66 -7.51 4.84
N THR A 81 -14.08 -7.87 5.99
CA THR A 81 -14.81 -8.48 7.12
C THR A 81 -15.20 -7.50 8.21
N THR A 82 -15.20 -6.21 7.92
CA THR A 82 -15.60 -5.18 8.87
C THR A 82 -17.12 -4.92 8.79
N PRO A 83 -17.75 -4.47 9.87
CA PRO A 83 -19.18 -4.11 9.82
C PRO A 83 -19.50 -3.09 8.74
N LEU A 84 -18.62 -2.13 8.50
CA LEU A 84 -18.78 -1.13 7.46
C LEU A 84 -18.81 -1.76 6.06
N ALA A 85 -17.91 -2.69 5.79
CA ALA A 85 -17.84 -3.40 4.51
C ALA A 85 -19.03 -4.36 4.31
N GLU A 86 -19.43 -5.06 5.35
CA GLU A 86 -20.54 -6.02 5.31
C GLU A 86 -21.89 -5.34 5.05
N GLN A 87 -22.06 -4.10 5.52
CA GLN A 87 -23.27 -3.30 5.33
C GLN A 87 -23.24 -2.44 4.07
N ALA A 88 -22.12 -2.40 3.37
CA ALA A 88 -21.96 -1.58 2.17
C ALA A 88 -22.83 -2.11 1.01
N PRO A 89 -23.39 -1.21 0.18
CA PRO A 89 -24.21 -1.63 -0.95
C PRO A 89 -23.41 -2.35 -2.04
N LYS A 90 -22.14 -1.99 -2.20
CA LYS A 90 -21.24 -2.55 -3.21
C LYS A 90 -19.78 -2.43 -2.74
N PRO A 91 -18.88 -3.29 -3.25
CA PRO A 91 -17.47 -3.24 -2.88
C PRO A 91 -16.73 -2.07 -3.53
N CYS A 92 -15.60 -1.69 -2.94
CA CYS A 92 -14.77 -0.58 -3.39
C CYS A 92 -14.25 -0.72 -4.82
N ASN A 93 -14.01 -1.94 -5.30
CA ASN A 93 -13.53 -2.17 -6.67
C ASN A 93 -14.50 -1.65 -7.76
N SER A 94 -15.77 -1.49 -7.44
CA SER A 94 -16.79 -0.92 -8.33
C SER A 94 -17.11 0.55 -8.05
N CYS A 95 -16.43 1.16 -7.08
CA CYS A 95 -16.64 2.55 -6.68
C CYS A 95 -15.85 3.51 -7.59
N GLY A 96 -16.51 4.58 -8.06
CA GLY A 96 -15.85 5.60 -8.87
C GLY A 96 -14.76 6.39 -8.13
N PHE A 97 -14.78 6.40 -6.81
CA PHE A 97 -13.76 7.04 -5.98
C PHE A 97 -12.57 6.15 -5.67
N PHE A 98 -12.57 4.91 -6.11
CA PHE A 98 -11.49 3.96 -5.87
C PHE A 98 -10.34 4.20 -6.84
N VAL A 99 -9.15 4.44 -6.30
CA VAL A 99 -7.90 4.62 -7.06
C VAL A 99 -7.02 3.40 -6.81
N PRO A 100 -6.87 2.49 -7.78
CA PRO A 100 -6.03 1.30 -7.62
C PRO A 100 -4.58 1.65 -7.33
N LEU A 101 -3.91 0.84 -6.52
CA LEU A 101 -2.46 0.93 -6.36
C LEU A 101 -1.75 0.57 -7.66
N ALA A 102 -0.50 0.99 -7.78
CA ALA A 102 0.37 0.53 -8.85
C ALA A 102 1.07 -0.78 -8.45
N GLY A 103 1.59 -1.51 -9.44
CA GLY A 103 2.34 -2.74 -9.22
C GLY A 103 1.46 -3.95 -8.89
N SER A 104 2.05 -4.96 -8.29
CA SER A 104 1.39 -6.24 -7.98
C SER A 104 0.28 -6.13 -6.92
N LEU A 105 0.30 -5.08 -6.08
CA LEU A 105 -0.76 -4.84 -5.11
C LEU A 105 -2.04 -4.27 -5.72
N ARG A 106 -2.02 -3.87 -6.98
CA ARG A 106 -3.15 -3.29 -7.71
C ARG A 106 -4.40 -4.18 -7.71
N SER A 107 -4.22 -5.49 -7.80
CA SER A 107 -5.33 -6.46 -7.84
C SER A 107 -6.07 -6.58 -6.52
N SER A 108 -5.49 -6.11 -5.43
CA SER A 108 -6.01 -6.35 -4.07
C SER A 108 -6.33 -5.08 -3.30
N PHE A 109 -5.73 -3.95 -3.65
CA PHE A 109 -5.84 -2.71 -2.87
C PHE A 109 -5.87 -1.45 -3.73
N GLY A 110 -6.45 -0.41 -3.17
CA GLY A 110 -6.44 0.93 -3.71
C GLY A 110 -6.64 1.95 -2.62
N VAL A 111 -6.81 3.21 -3.02
CA VAL A 111 -7.04 4.33 -2.10
C VAL A 111 -8.42 4.92 -2.36
N CYS A 112 -9.15 5.18 -1.30
CA CYS A 112 -10.41 5.92 -1.37
C CYS A 112 -10.13 7.41 -1.58
N ALA A 113 -10.79 8.01 -2.58
CA ALA A 113 -10.69 9.43 -2.88
C ALA A 113 -12.04 10.16 -2.68
N ASN A 114 -12.87 9.68 -1.78
CA ASN A 114 -14.16 10.28 -1.48
C ASN A 114 -14.08 11.11 -0.19
N ALA A 115 -14.10 12.43 -0.31
CA ALA A 115 -13.95 13.36 0.80
C ALA A 115 -15.00 13.19 1.91
N ILE A 116 -16.16 12.65 1.59
CA ILE A 116 -17.25 12.42 2.57
C ILE A 116 -17.25 11.01 3.15
N ALA A 117 -16.43 10.12 2.64
CA ALA A 117 -16.30 8.75 3.16
C ALA A 117 -15.38 8.70 4.40
N PRO A 118 -15.61 7.77 5.33
CA PRO A 118 -14.71 7.58 6.46
C PRO A 118 -13.32 7.12 6.07
N ASP A 119 -13.18 6.56 4.88
CA ASP A 119 -11.94 5.98 4.36
C ASP A 119 -11.18 6.90 3.40
N ASP A 120 -11.59 8.16 3.26
CA ASP A 120 -10.88 9.11 2.40
C ASP A 120 -9.37 9.13 2.69
N ALA A 121 -8.56 9.10 1.64
CA ALA A 121 -7.10 9.05 1.69
C ALA A 121 -6.52 7.80 2.36
N ARG A 122 -7.28 6.72 2.50
CA ARG A 122 -6.84 5.48 3.14
C ARG A 122 -6.79 4.33 2.15
N VAL A 123 -5.87 3.40 2.42
CA VAL A 123 -5.78 2.15 1.66
C VAL A 123 -6.93 1.24 2.08
N VAL A 124 -7.68 0.77 1.08
CA VAL A 124 -8.80 -0.16 1.25
C VAL A 124 -8.58 -1.38 0.36
N SER A 125 -9.07 -2.54 0.80
CA SER A 125 -9.09 -3.71 -0.08
C SER A 125 -10.14 -3.55 -1.18
N VAL A 126 -9.95 -4.25 -2.29
CA VAL A 126 -10.90 -4.18 -3.43
C VAL A 126 -12.31 -4.64 -3.05
N ASP A 127 -12.42 -5.50 -2.06
CA ASP A 127 -13.66 -6.06 -1.52
C ASP A 127 -14.12 -5.38 -0.21
N HIS A 128 -13.43 -4.32 0.24
CA HIS A 128 -13.95 -3.43 1.25
C HIS A 128 -15.16 -2.63 0.71
N GLY A 129 -15.89 -1.96 1.57
CA GLY A 129 -17.00 -1.12 1.16
C GLY A 129 -17.44 -0.16 2.25
N CYS A 130 -18.20 0.84 1.86
CA CYS A 130 -18.84 1.77 2.80
C CYS A 130 -20.17 2.30 2.21
N GLY A 131 -20.96 2.97 3.03
CA GLY A 131 -22.23 3.54 2.60
C GLY A 131 -22.11 4.71 1.63
N ALA A 132 -20.93 5.27 1.43
CA ALA A 132 -20.65 6.39 0.52
C ALA A 132 -20.14 5.94 -0.86
N HIS A 133 -20.46 4.72 -1.27
CA HIS A 133 -20.13 4.22 -2.61
C HIS A 133 -20.72 5.13 -3.70
N SER A 134 -19.98 5.36 -4.78
CA SER A 134 -20.42 6.26 -5.87
C SER A 134 -21.78 5.89 -6.49
N GLU A 135 -22.12 4.61 -6.44
CA GLU A 135 -23.40 4.09 -6.96
C GLU A 135 -24.41 3.76 -5.84
N ALA A 136 -24.20 4.28 -4.64
CA ALA A 136 -25.16 4.12 -3.56
C ALA A 136 -26.42 4.91 -3.90
N THR A 137 -27.56 4.23 -3.87
CA THR A 137 -28.87 4.91 -4.03
C THR A 137 -29.43 5.24 -2.65
N LEU A 138 -29.86 6.47 -2.49
CA LEU A 138 -30.70 6.85 -1.35
C LEU A 138 -32.05 6.15 -1.51
N ALA A 139 -32.31 5.25 -0.62
CA ALA A 139 -33.64 4.62 -0.55
C ALA A 139 -34.63 5.61 0.09
#